data_b3036314556294ebf10fefbac97a975c
#
_entry.id   b3036314556294ebf10fefbac97a975c
#
_cell.length_a   1.000
_cell.length_b   1.000
_cell.length_c   1.000
_cell.angle_alpha   90.00
_cell.angle_beta   90.00
_cell.angle_gamma   90.00
#
_symmetry.space_group_name_H-M   'P 1'
#
loop_
_entity.id
_entity.type
_entity.pdbx_description
1 polymer ?
#
loop_
_entity_poly.entity_id
_entity_poly.type
_entity_poly.pdbx_seq_one_letter_code
_entity_poly.pdbx_strand_id
1 'polypeptide(L)'
;MHAFFRELGIEQPIFVGASDGGMVAQIYVQKYPGETGGLVLISTGGMDAATLKSLKRKYRLAPLMLWYMKHCNYEKLKPTLIKAGMGHLRNESTEEAAYARNMFETIFKDYPREKDVHISGLLADLMKQTPVTADDFAALAGRILLILPDQDFFSGRMQRDLIQLMHEPKITYVSGGHLSTVLKADAFIRAIREFLETLDA
;
A
#
# COMPACT_ATOMS: atom_id res chain seq x y z
N MET A 1 12.64 4.59 9.85
CA MET A 1 11.83 3.72 10.74
C MET A 1 12.70 2.94 11.72
N HIS A 2 13.65 2.09 11.30
CA HIS A 2 14.47 1.29 12.21
C HIS A 2 15.17 2.12 13.31
N ALA A 3 15.91 3.19 12.96
CA ALA A 3 16.52 4.08 13.95
C ALA A 3 15.52 4.70 14.92
N PHE A 4 14.32 5.06 14.44
CA PHE A 4 13.24 5.60 15.26
C PHE A 4 12.72 4.59 16.28
N PHE A 5 12.53 3.33 15.88
CA PHE A 5 12.09 2.27 16.80
C PHE A 5 13.14 2.00 17.88
N ARG A 6 14.41 1.94 17.50
CA ARG A 6 15.52 1.75 18.44
C ARG A 6 15.62 2.89 19.45
N GLU A 7 15.46 4.13 19.01
CA GLU A 7 15.49 5.30 19.89
C GLU A 7 14.35 5.28 20.92
N LEU A 8 13.19 4.77 20.52
CA LEU A 8 12.02 4.65 21.41
C LEU A 8 11.96 3.33 22.22
N GLY A 9 12.94 2.44 22.05
CA GLY A 9 12.92 1.12 22.69
C GLY A 9 11.76 0.22 22.25
N ILE A 10 11.24 0.44 21.02
CA ILE A 10 10.17 -0.39 20.46
C ILE A 10 10.79 -1.65 19.87
N GLU A 11 10.49 -2.78 20.49
CA GLU A 11 10.90 -4.10 20.03
C GLU A 11 9.73 -4.80 19.33
N GLN A 12 10.01 -5.47 18.22
CA GLN A 12 9.05 -6.27 17.44
C GLN A 12 7.68 -5.56 17.18
N PRO A 13 7.67 -4.37 16.56
CA PRO A 13 6.42 -3.69 16.22
C PRO A 13 5.56 -4.54 15.30
N ILE A 14 4.24 -4.40 15.42
CA ILE A 14 3.29 -4.91 14.44
C ILE A 14 3.10 -3.82 13.39
N PHE A 15 3.44 -4.13 12.13
CA PHE A 15 3.23 -3.20 11.03
C PHE A 15 1.82 -3.33 10.45
N VAL A 16 1.14 -2.20 10.30
CA VAL A 16 -0.11 -2.09 9.54
C VAL A 16 0.16 -1.19 8.34
N GLY A 17 0.27 -1.79 7.16
CA GLY A 17 0.62 -1.08 5.92
C GLY A 17 -0.47 -1.20 4.87
N ALA A 18 -0.98 -0.04 4.39
CA ALA A 18 -1.93 0.02 3.30
C ALA A 18 -1.23 0.52 2.01
N SER A 19 -1.58 -0.05 0.86
CA SER A 19 -1.04 0.35 -0.46
C SER A 19 0.49 0.39 -0.45
N ASP A 20 1.11 1.53 -0.76
CA ASP A 20 2.57 1.71 -0.73
C ASP A 20 3.15 1.47 0.68
N GLY A 21 2.39 1.76 1.76
CA GLY A 21 2.77 1.43 3.13
C GLY A 21 2.96 -0.06 3.36
N GLY A 22 2.16 -0.91 2.71
CA GLY A 22 2.33 -2.35 2.72
C GLY A 22 3.61 -2.80 2.00
N MET A 23 3.99 -2.14 0.90
CA MET A 23 5.26 -2.40 0.21
C MET A 23 6.46 -2.01 1.09
N VAL A 24 6.38 -0.86 1.76
CA VAL A 24 7.43 -0.41 2.70
C VAL A 24 7.59 -1.39 3.86
N ALA A 25 6.48 -1.90 4.42
CA ALA A 25 6.50 -2.88 5.50
C ALA A 25 7.18 -4.19 5.08
N GLN A 26 6.90 -4.69 3.87
CA GLN A 26 7.57 -5.88 3.31
C GLN A 26 9.10 -5.67 3.19
N ILE A 27 9.53 -4.50 2.72
CA ILE A 27 10.97 -4.16 2.63
C ILE A 27 11.60 -4.06 4.02
N TYR A 28 10.86 -3.57 5.02
CA TYR A 28 11.37 -3.51 6.39
C TYR A 28 11.63 -4.91 6.93
N VAL A 29 10.68 -5.83 6.77
CA VAL A 29 10.84 -7.25 7.18
C VAL A 29 12.08 -7.87 6.54
N GLN A 30 12.29 -7.67 5.23
CA GLN A 30 13.47 -8.17 4.53
C GLN A 30 14.79 -7.60 5.09
N LYS A 31 14.82 -6.30 5.37
CA LYS A 31 16.04 -5.61 5.82
C LYS A 31 16.39 -5.87 7.28
N TYR A 32 15.38 -6.16 8.10
CA TYR A 32 15.52 -6.33 9.54
C TYR A 32 14.78 -7.60 10.00
N PRO A 33 15.28 -8.79 9.61
CA PRO A 33 14.64 -10.05 9.95
C PRO A 33 14.62 -10.24 11.47
N GLY A 34 13.48 -10.70 11.99
CA GLY A 34 13.27 -10.92 13.42
C GLY A 34 12.92 -9.66 14.24
N GLU A 35 12.92 -8.48 13.63
CA GLU A 35 12.53 -7.23 14.32
C GLU A 35 11.05 -6.86 14.11
N THR A 36 10.23 -7.78 13.62
CA THR A 36 8.79 -7.54 13.36
C THR A 36 7.97 -8.56 14.12
N GLY A 37 7.05 -8.09 14.95
CA GLY A 37 6.16 -8.91 15.76
C GLY A 37 4.93 -9.41 15.02
N GLY A 38 4.53 -8.76 13.93
CA GLY A 38 3.39 -9.12 13.08
C GLY A 38 3.24 -8.17 11.90
N LEU A 39 2.49 -8.59 10.89
CA LEU A 39 2.34 -7.85 9.64
C LEU A 39 0.88 -7.84 9.18
N VAL A 40 0.31 -6.67 9.00
CA VAL A 40 -1.01 -6.46 8.41
C VAL A 40 -0.84 -5.73 7.09
N LEU A 41 -1.19 -6.37 5.99
CA LEU A 41 -1.08 -5.83 4.64
C LEU A 41 -2.48 -5.58 4.07
N ILE A 42 -2.75 -4.34 3.69
CA ILE A 42 -4.06 -3.87 3.26
C ILE A 42 -3.97 -3.31 1.84
N SER A 43 -4.78 -3.80 0.91
CA SER A 43 -4.87 -3.21 -0.45
C SER A 43 -3.49 -2.96 -1.06
N THR A 44 -2.60 -3.94 -1.03
CA THR A 44 -1.21 -3.80 -1.49
C THR A 44 -0.80 -4.95 -2.41
N GLY A 45 0.24 -4.75 -3.18
CA GLY A 45 0.89 -5.81 -3.96
C GLY A 45 2.10 -6.39 -3.23
N GLY A 46 2.55 -7.56 -3.67
CA GLY A 46 3.84 -8.11 -3.26
C GLY A 46 5.01 -7.27 -3.79
N MET A 47 6.14 -7.35 -3.08
CA MET A 47 7.41 -6.78 -3.54
C MET A 47 8.33 -7.85 -4.16
N ASP A 48 7.74 -8.95 -4.63
CA ASP A 48 8.43 -10.03 -5.33
C ASP A 48 8.96 -9.62 -6.72
N ALA A 49 9.82 -10.43 -7.29
CA ALA A 49 10.48 -10.14 -8.56
C ALA A 49 9.48 -9.97 -9.74
N ALA A 50 8.39 -10.75 -9.78
CA ALA A 50 7.41 -10.70 -10.85
C ALA A 50 6.57 -9.42 -10.77
N THR A 51 6.12 -9.07 -9.56
CA THR A 51 5.39 -7.83 -9.29
C THR A 51 6.25 -6.60 -9.59
N LEU A 52 7.49 -6.55 -9.08
CA LEU A 52 8.43 -5.45 -9.37
C LEU A 52 8.71 -5.30 -10.86
N LYS A 53 8.89 -6.40 -11.60
CA LYS A 53 9.06 -6.37 -13.06
C LYS A 53 7.83 -5.77 -13.75
N SER A 54 6.63 -6.14 -13.31
CA SER A 54 5.37 -5.62 -13.84
C SER A 54 5.24 -4.12 -13.58
N LEU A 55 5.51 -3.68 -12.34
CA LEU A 55 5.48 -2.27 -11.94
C LEU A 55 6.51 -1.44 -12.73
N LYS A 56 7.76 -1.90 -12.83
CA LYS A 56 8.79 -1.24 -13.65
C LYS A 56 8.37 -1.06 -15.10
N ARG A 57 7.70 -2.07 -15.69
CA ARG A 57 7.17 -1.96 -17.05
C ARG A 57 6.03 -0.96 -17.15
N LYS A 58 5.09 -0.99 -16.20
CA LYS A 58 3.93 -0.08 -16.14
C LYS A 58 4.38 1.38 -15.98
N TYR A 59 5.33 1.60 -15.08
CA TYR A 59 5.82 2.94 -14.73
C TYR A 59 7.15 3.31 -15.40
N ARG A 60 7.47 2.68 -16.54
CA ARG A 60 8.75 2.95 -17.26
C ARG A 60 8.97 4.43 -17.62
N LEU A 61 7.90 5.20 -17.76
CA LEU A 61 7.94 6.64 -18.06
C LEU A 61 7.88 7.52 -16.80
N ALA A 62 7.86 6.93 -15.61
CA ALA A 62 7.81 7.69 -14.35
C ALA A 62 8.94 8.73 -14.21
N PRO A 63 10.20 8.48 -14.62
CA PRO A 63 11.25 9.50 -14.58
C PRO A 63 10.93 10.72 -15.45
N LEU A 64 10.37 10.51 -16.64
CA LEU A 64 9.95 11.59 -17.53
C LEU A 64 8.74 12.35 -16.95
N MET A 65 7.77 11.62 -16.39
CA MET A 65 6.62 12.24 -15.72
C MET A 65 7.08 13.07 -14.51
N LEU A 66 7.99 12.55 -13.70
CA LEU A 66 8.55 13.26 -12.55
C LEU A 66 9.31 14.54 -12.98
N TRP A 67 10.10 14.45 -14.04
CA TRP A 67 10.74 15.60 -14.64
C TRP A 67 9.71 16.64 -15.12
N TYR A 68 8.68 16.18 -15.83
CA TYR A 68 7.60 17.05 -16.30
C TYR A 68 6.87 17.73 -15.14
N MET A 69 6.52 17.00 -14.08
CA MET A 69 5.88 17.55 -12.88
C MET A 69 6.71 18.64 -12.21
N LYS A 70 8.04 18.50 -12.21
CA LYS A 70 8.97 19.52 -11.66
C LYS A 70 8.99 20.80 -12.47
N HIS A 71 8.80 20.76 -13.79
CA HIS A 71 9.03 21.88 -14.71
C HIS A 71 7.76 22.43 -15.37
N CYS A 72 6.63 21.73 -15.30
CA CYS A 72 5.37 22.18 -15.89
C CYS A 72 4.65 23.25 -15.04
N ASN A 73 3.58 23.83 -15.61
CA ASN A 73 2.61 24.55 -14.82
C ASN A 73 1.75 23.56 -14.05
N TYR A 74 2.09 23.33 -12.78
CA TYR A 74 1.49 22.33 -11.92
C TYR A 74 -0.02 22.55 -11.72
N GLU A 75 -0.48 23.78 -11.61
CA GLU A 75 -1.91 24.09 -11.43
C GLU A 75 -2.75 23.64 -12.64
N LYS A 76 -2.17 23.64 -13.84
CA LYS A 76 -2.84 23.09 -15.03
C LYS A 76 -2.82 21.55 -15.07
N LEU A 77 -1.80 20.93 -14.48
CA LEU A 77 -1.67 19.46 -14.42
C LEU A 77 -2.57 18.86 -13.33
N LYS A 78 -2.70 19.53 -12.19
CA LYS A 78 -3.39 19.08 -10.98
C LYS A 78 -4.79 18.49 -11.22
N PRO A 79 -5.70 19.11 -12.00
CA PRO A 79 -7.02 18.52 -12.30
C PRO A 79 -6.91 17.16 -13.02
N THR A 80 -5.89 16.97 -13.86
CA THR A 80 -5.66 15.70 -14.57
C THR A 80 -5.20 14.61 -13.60
N LEU A 81 -4.32 14.95 -12.65
CA LEU A 81 -3.86 14.02 -11.62
C LEU A 81 -5.03 13.60 -10.70
N ILE A 82 -5.85 14.54 -10.26
CA ILE A 82 -7.06 14.28 -9.47
C ILE A 82 -8.01 13.34 -10.24
N LYS A 83 -8.28 13.64 -11.52
CA LYS A 83 -9.15 12.81 -12.36
C LYS A 83 -8.57 11.39 -12.54
N ALA A 84 -7.27 11.26 -12.70
CA ALA A 84 -6.61 9.96 -12.78
C ALA A 84 -6.76 9.15 -11.47
N GLY A 85 -6.56 9.79 -10.31
CA GLY A 85 -6.77 9.18 -9.00
C GLY A 85 -8.23 8.73 -8.79
N MET A 86 -9.19 9.55 -9.23
CA MET A 86 -10.62 9.19 -9.15
C MET A 86 -11.04 8.07 -10.13
N GLY A 87 -10.21 7.70 -11.08
CA GLY A 87 -10.46 6.55 -11.95
C GLY A 87 -10.66 5.23 -11.19
N HIS A 88 -10.14 5.14 -9.97
CA HIS A 88 -10.30 3.99 -9.08
C HIS A 88 -11.71 3.89 -8.42
N LEU A 89 -12.54 4.92 -8.53
CA LEU A 89 -13.90 4.96 -7.98
C LEU A 89 -14.98 4.36 -8.90
N ARG A 90 -14.62 3.80 -10.02
CA ARG A 90 -15.59 3.33 -11.03
C ARG A 90 -16.50 2.20 -10.53
N ASN A 91 -16.02 1.44 -9.55
CA ASN A 91 -16.71 0.27 -9.01
C ASN A 91 -17.36 0.53 -7.64
N GLU A 92 -17.31 1.76 -7.16
CA GLU A 92 -17.93 2.14 -5.89
C GLU A 92 -19.40 2.55 -6.09
N SER A 93 -20.21 2.47 -5.03
CA SER A 93 -21.57 2.99 -5.06
C SER A 93 -21.58 4.50 -5.37
N THR A 94 -22.70 5.02 -5.85
CA THR A 94 -22.82 6.45 -6.18
C THR A 94 -22.54 7.34 -4.96
N GLU A 95 -22.98 6.93 -3.77
CA GLU A 95 -22.75 7.65 -2.52
C GLU A 95 -21.28 7.59 -2.09
N GLU A 96 -20.69 6.39 -2.08
CA GLU A 96 -19.26 6.18 -1.78
C GLU A 96 -18.36 6.95 -2.76
N ALA A 97 -18.69 6.92 -4.05
CA ALA A 97 -17.95 7.65 -5.08
C ALA A 97 -18.07 9.18 -4.89
N ALA A 98 -19.23 9.69 -4.48
CA ALA A 98 -19.43 11.11 -4.18
C ALA A 98 -18.64 11.55 -2.94
N TYR A 99 -18.67 10.75 -1.87
CA TYR A 99 -17.88 11.00 -0.66
C TYR A 99 -16.38 11.03 -0.97
N ALA A 100 -15.87 10.00 -1.65
CA ALA A 100 -14.46 9.92 -2.02
C ALA A 100 -14.03 11.07 -2.92
N ARG A 101 -14.88 11.48 -3.87
CA ARG A 101 -14.61 12.65 -4.73
C ARG A 101 -14.44 13.91 -3.89
N ASN A 102 -15.38 14.20 -2.98
CA ASN A 102 -15.31 15.37 -2.11
C ASN A 102 -14.05 15.34 -1.22
N MET A 103 -13.71 14.17 -0.68
CA MET A 103 -12.48 13.97 0.09
C MET A 103 -11.22 14.27 -0.76
N PHE A 104 -11.14 13.75 -1.98
CA PHE A 104 -10.03 14.00 -2.88
C PHE A 104 -9.92 15.48 -3.26
N GLU A 105 -11.04 16.11 -3.64
CA GLU A 105 -11.06 17.54 -3.96
C GLU A 105 -10.59 18.39 -2.78
N THR A 106 -11.02 18.04 -1.56
CA THR A 106 -10.60 18.73 -0.33
C THR A 106 -9.10 18.55 -0.05
N ILE A 107 -8.60 17.31 -0.12
CA ILE A 107 -7.18 17.01 0.13
C ILE A 107 -6.29 17.70 -0.91
N PHE A 108 -6.68 17.62 -2.19
CA PHE A 108 -5.86 18.11 -3.29
C PHE A 108 -6.06 19.61 -3.60
N LYS A 109 -7.03 20.29 -2.99
CA LYS A 109 -7.27 21.73 -3.21
C LYS A 109 -6.00 22.55 -3.01
N ASP A 110 -5.35 22.35 -1.87
CA ASP A 110 -4.15 23.10 -1.45
C ASP A 110 -2.90 22.21 -1.47
N TYR A 111 -2.93 21.10 -2.24
CA TYR A 111 -1.83 20.14 -2.29
C TYR A 111 -0.66 20.72 -3.11
N PRO A 112 0.51 20.92 -2.50
CA PRO A 112 1.63 21.55 -3.17
C PRO A 112 2.35 20.56 -4.09
N ARG A 113 2.94 21.12 -5.18
CA ARG A 113 3.75 20.35 -6.15
C ARG A 113 4.81 19.48 -5.49
N GLU A 114 5.48 20.02 -4.48
CA GLU A 114 6.60 19.37 -3.81
C GLU A 114 6.19 18.03 -3.17
N LYS A 115 4.96 17.93 -2.66
CA LYS A 115 4.42 16.68 -2.11
C LYS A 115 4.19 15.63 -3.19
N ASP A 116 3.59 16.01 -4.32
CA ASP A 116 3.38 15.08 -5.45
C ASP A 116 4.71 14.59 -6.03
N VAL A 117 5.66 15.49 -6.19
CA VAL A 117 7.03 15.17 -6.64
C VAL A 117 7.70 14.21 -5.65
N HIS A 118 7.56 14.46 -4.35
CA HIS A 118 8.12 13.61 -3.31
C HIS A 118 7.51 12.20 -3.31
N ILE A 119 6.19 12.09 -3.32
CA ILE A 119 5.47 10.80 -3.35
C ILE A 119 5.83 10.01 -4.62
N SER A 120 5.85 10.66 -5.78
CA SER A 120 6.27 10.03 -7.03
C SER A 120 7.73 9.55 -6.99
N GLY A 121 8.60 10.28 -6.29
CA GLY A 121 9.98 9.89 -6.02
C GLY A 121 10.08 8.65 -5.14
N LEU A 122 9.30 8.58 -4.05
CA LEU A 122 9.24 7.42 -3.16
C LEU A 122 8.79 6.15 -3.92
N LEU A 123 7.77 6.24 -4.76
CA LEU A 123 7.33 5.12 -5.60
C LEU A 123 8.45 4.66 -6.55
N ALA A 124 9.19 5.59 -7.15
CA ALA A 124 10.33 5.26 -7.99
C ALA A 124 11.45 4.55 -7.19
N ASP A 125 11.66 4.92 -5.94
CA ASP A 125 12.65 4.29 -5.06
C ASP A 125 12.19 2.91 -4.56
N LEU A 126 10.90 2.70 -4.31
CA LEU A 126 10.34 1.38 -4.04
C LEU A 126 10.63 0.40 -5.19
N MET A 127 10.49 0.84 -6.44
CA MET A 127 10.78 0.01 -7.61
C MET A 127 12.26 -0.38 -7.77
N LYS A 128 13.19 0.30 -7.09
CA LYS A 128 14.65 -0.02 -7.10
C LYS A 128 15.06 -1.02 -6.03
N GLN A 129 14.15 -1.35 -5.09
CA GLN A 129 14.48 -2.26 -3.99
C GLN A 129 14.75 -3.69 -4.50
N THR A 130 15.47 -4.45 -3.69
CA THR A 130 15.65 -5.88 -3.90
C THR A 130 14.31 -6.59 -3.75
N PRO A 131 13.95 -7.50 -4.67
CA PRO A 131 12.72 -8.27 -4.52
C PRO A 131 12.72 -9.06 -3.21
N VAL A 132 11.58 -9.09 -2.52
CA VAL A 132 11.37 -9.98 -1.38
C VAL A 132 11.07 -11.40 -1.85
N THR A 133 11.36 -12.36 -1.01
CA THR A 133 11.09 -13.80 -1.20
C THR A 133 10.24 -14.33 -0.06
N ALA A 134 9.68 -15.52 -0.19
CA ALA A 134 8.92 -16.15 0.89
C ALA A 134 9.77 -16.36 2.14
N ASP A 135 11.06 -16.67 1.99
CA ASP A 135 11.97 -16.88 3.12
C ASP A 135 12.12 -15.65 4.02
N ASP A 136 11.96 -14.43 3.45
CA ASP A 136 11.99 -13.18 4.24
C ASP A 136 10.85 -13.11 5.27
N PHE A 137 9.76 -13.85 5.05
CA PHE A 137 8.56 -13.86 5.92
C PHE A 137 8.45 -15.13 6.78
N ALA A 138 9.38 -16.06 6.70
CA ALA A 138 9.30 -17.35 7.40
C ALA A 138 9.16 -17.18 8.93
N ALA A 139 9.84 -16.19 9.53
CA ALA A 139 9.75 -15.89 10.96
C ALA A 139 8.38 -15.31 11.38
N LEU A 140 7.55 -14.93 10.42
CA LEU A 140 6.20 -14.38 10.63
C LEU A 140 5.08 -15.38 10.31
N ALA A 141 5.37 -16.68 10.19
CA ALA A 141 4.35 -17.70 9.94
C ALA A 141 3.22 -17.61 10.97
N GLY A 142 1.96 -17.55 10.50
CA GLY A 142 0.79 -17.34 11.35
C GLY A 142 0.63 -15.93 11.95
N ARG A 143 1.58 -15.03 11.73
CA ARG A 143 1.58 -13.65 12.27
C ARG A 143 1.39 -12.60 11.15
N ILE A 144 0.74 -13.00 10.05
CA ILE A 144 0.45 -12.14 8.90
C ILE A 144 -1.06 -12.10 8.66
N LEU A 145 -1.61 -10.89 8.53
CA LEU A 145 -2.98 -10.66 8.06
C LEU A 145 -2.94 -9.95 6.70
N LEU A 146 -3.66 -10.51 5.73
CA LEU A 146 -3.93 -9.87 4.45
C LEU A 146 -5.38 -9.40 4.42
N ILE A 147 -5.64 -8.12 4.19
CA ILE A 147 -6.98 -7.58 3.96
C ILE A 147 -7.06 -7.16 2.50
N LEU A 148 -7.83 -7.90 1.72
CA LEU A 148 -7.85 -7.85 0.27
C LEU A 148 -9.22 -7.39 -0.24
N PRO A 149 -9.36 -6.17 -0.77
CA PRO A 149 -10.56 -5.77 -1.48
C PRO A 149 -10.73 -6.57 -2.77
N ASP A 150 -11.97 -7.00 -3.07
CA ASP A 150 -12.27 -7.88 -4.21
C ASP A 150 -12.23 -7.18 -5.57
N GLN A 151 -12.33 -5.84 -5.60
CA GLN A 151 -12.31 -5.03 -6.82
C GLN A 151 -11.13 -4.04 -6.87
N ASP A 152 -10.06 -4.32 -6.10
CA ASP A 152 -8.86 -3.50 -6.08
C ASP A 152 -8.08 -3.62 -7.41
N PHE A 153 -7.31 -2.60 -7.76
CA PHE A 153 -6.38 -2.68 -8.89
C PHE A 153 -5.19 -3.64 -8.63
N PHE A 154 -4.92 -3.98 -7.37
CA PHE A 154 -4.03 -5.08 -6.98
C PHE A 154 -4.74 -6.44 -7.01
N SER A 155 -5.94 -6.56 -7.61
CA SER A 155 -6.73 -7.79 -7.64
C SER A 155 -6.15 -8.90 -8.52
N GLY A 156 -6.78 -10.06 -8.48
CA GLY A 156 -6.50 -11.18 -9.37
C GLY A 156 -5.11 -11.78 -9.15
N ARG A 157 -4.23 -11.70 -10.15
CA ARG A 157 -2.90 -12.31 -10.10
C ARG A 157 -2.04 -11.72 -8.97
N MET A 158 -2.04 -10.40 -8.81
CA MET A 158 -1.19 -9.75 -7.81
C MET A 158 -1.56 -10.14 -6.38
N GLN A 159 -2.85 -10.34 -6.09
CA GLN A 159 -3.28 -10.88 -4.79
C GLN A 159 -2.84 -12.33 -4.60
N ARG A 160 -2.97 -13.17 -5.63
CA ARG A 160 -2.49 -14.57 -5.54
C ARG A 160 -0.99 -14.65 -5.32
N ASP A 161 -0.21 -13.84 -6.06
CA ASP A 161 1.24 -13.79 -5.91
C ASP A 161 1.61 -13.31 -4.48
N LEU A 162 0.89 -12.31 -3.93
CA LEU A 162 1.08 -11.85 -2.55
C LEU A 162 0.74 -12.94 -1.52
N ILE A 163 -0.36 -13.66 -1.70
CA ILE A 163 -0.75 -14.78 -0.79
C ILE A 163 0.32 -15.86 -0.80
N GLN A 164 0.83 -16.24 -1.97
CA GLN A 164 1.87 -17.26 -2.11
C GLN A 164 3.22 -16.83 -1.51
N LEU A 165 3.46 -15.53 -1.44
CA LEU A 165 4.68 -14.97 -0.84
C LEU A 165 4.68 -15.10 0.69
N MET A 166 3.49 -15.12 1.32
CA MET A 166 3.35 -15.10 2.77
C MET A 166 3.24 -16.51 3.36
N HIS A 167 3.84 -16.72 4.54
CA HIS A 167 3.73 -17.97 5.28
C HIS A 167 2.48 -17.97 6.16
N GLU A 168 1.55 -18.89 5.88
CA GLU A 168 0.32 -19.11 6.66
C GLU A 168 -0.45 -17.80 6.97
N PRO A 169 -0.73 -16.95 5.98
CA PRO A 169 -1.41 -15.69 6.27
C PRO A 169 -2.87 -15.92 6.61
N LYS A 170 -3.39 -15.21 7.61
CA LYS A 170 -4.83 -15.01 7.76
C LYS A 170 -5.31 -14.08 6.65
N ILE A 171 -6.42 -14.41 5.99
CA ILE A 171 -6.94 -13.63 4.86
C ILE A 171 -8.36 -13.17 5.15
N THR A 172 -8.60 -11.87 4.97
CA THR A 172 -9.92 -11.26 5.03
C THR A 172 -10.22 -10.56 3.72
N TYR A 173 -11.33 -10.92 3.08
CA TYR A 173 -11.81 -10.21 1.89
C TYR A 173 -12.82 -9.14 2.28
N VAL A 174 -12.69 -7.95 1.67
CA VAL A 174 -13.61 -6.83 1.84
C VAL A 174 -14.17 -6.46 0.48
N SER A 175 -15.49 -6.24 0.39
CA SER A 175 -16.08 -5.80 -0.89
C SER A 175 -15.69 -4.37 -1.22
N GLY A 176 -15.38 -4.09 -2.49
CA GLY A 176 -15.06 -2.76 -3.00
C GLY A 176 -13.65 -2.62 -3.56
N GLY A 177 -13.30 -1.41 -3.93
CA GLY A 177 -12.04 -1.06 -4.57
C GLY A 177 -10.96 -0.63 -3.60
N HIS A 178 -9.93 0.03 -4.13
CA HIS A 178 -8.76 0.50 -3.37
C HIS A 178 -9.11 1.46 -2.22
N LEU A 179 -10.15 2.26 -2.40
CA LEU A 179 -10.60 3.23 -1.40
C LEU A 179 -11.52 2.65 -0.32
N SER A 180 -11.84 1.36 -0.38
CA SER A 180 -12.63 0.69 0.66
C SER A 180 -12.01 0.82 2.05
N THR A 181 -10.68 0.98 2.15
CA THR A 181 -9.96 1.27 3.40
C THR A 181 -10.49 2.50 4.12
N VAL A 182 -10.98 3.49 3.37
CA VAL A 182 -11.58 4.73 3.91
C VAL A 182 -13.09 4.59 4.01
N LEU A 183 -13.72 4.05 2.96
CA LEU A 183 -15.18 4.00 2.83
C LEU A 183 -15.83 2.95 3.75
N LYS A 184 -15.07 1.91 4.13
CA LYS A 184 -15.53 0.78 4.95
C LYS A 184 -14.62 0.53 6.15
N ALA A 185 -14.14 1.61 6.78
CA ALA A 185 -13.14 1.57 7.85
C ALA A 185 -13.48 0.58 8.96
N ASP A 186 -14.75 0.44 9.34
CA ASP A 186 -15.18 -0.48 10.40
C ASP A 186 -14.87 -1.95 10.08
N ALA A 187 -14.98 -2.36 8.82
CA ALA A 187 -14.66 -3.74 8.42
C ALA A 187 -13.15 -4.01 8.58
N PHE A 188 -12.32 -3.05 8.21
CA PHE A 188 -10.86 -3.14 8.36
C PHE A 188 -10.44 -3.13 9.82
N ILE A 189 -11.00 -2.22 10.63
CA ILE A 189 -10.71 -2.12 12.08
C ILE A 189 -11.08 -3.41 12.78
N ARG A 190 -12.23 -4.00 12.44
CA ARG A 190 -12.67 -5.29 13.02
C ARG A 190 -11.68 -6.40 12.68
N ALA A 191 -11.33 -6.57 11.41
CA ALA A 191 -10.38 -7.60 10.97
C ALA A 191 -9.01 -7.45 11.66
N ILE A 192 -8.52 -6.22 11.82
CA ILE A 192 -7.25 -5.95 12.51
C ILE A 192 -7.36 -6.32 13.99
N ARG A 193 -8.42 -5.92 14.69
CA ARG A 193 -8.62 -6.25 16.11
C ARG A 193 -8.67 -7.76 16.34
N GLU A 194 -9.49 -8.46 15.57
CA GLU A 194 -9.60 -9.93 15.65
C GLU A 194 -8.25 -10.62 15.39
N PHE A 195 -7.43 -10.06 14.52
CA PHE A 195 -6.09 -10.59 14.27
C PHE A 195 -5.15 -10.31 15.43
N LEU A 196 -5.13 -9.11 15.99
CA LEU A 196 -4.28 -8.75 17.12
C LEU A 196 -4.57 -9.64 18.35
N GLU A 197 -5.84 -9.94 18.64
CA GLU A 197 -6.24 -10.86 19.70
C GLU A 197 -5.64 -12.27 19.53
N THR A 198 -5.38 -12.70 18.28
CA THR A 198 -4.73 -13.99 18.02
C THR A 198 -3.22 -13.98 18.20
N LEU A 199 -2.59 -12.81 18.26
CA LEU A 199 -1.15 -12.67 18.49
C LEU A 199 -0.79 -12.66 19.99
N ASP A 200 -1.76 -12.27 20.85
CA ASP A 200 -1.61 -12.17 22.29
C ASP A 200 -2.00 -13.50 23.00
N ALA A 201 -2.58 -14.46 22.27
CA ALA A 201 -3.01 -15.76 22.78
C ALA A 201 -1.89 -16.81 22.67
#